data_974c798fcbea23bf53d252ca52e9d12d
#
_entry.id   974c798fcbea23bf53d252ca52e9d12d
#
_cell.length_a   1.000
_cell.length_b   1.000
_cell.length_c   1.000
_cell.angle_alpha   90.00
_cell.angle_beta   90.00
_cell.angle_gamma   90.00
#
_symmetry.space_group_name_H-M   'P 1'
#
loop_
_entity.id
_entity.type
_entity.pdbx_description
1 polymer ?
#
loop_
_entity_poly.entity_id
_entity_poly.type
_entity_poly.pdbx_seq_one_letter_code
_entity_poly.pdbx_strand_id
1 'polypeptide(L)'
;SYSDERAKVFDFSESYYQIADVLLIKKDDASTLTSIDAISGKNLAVQKGSTQETYAKSEISQAKIVSLTLMGEAVNELKAGKVDAVLMDSPVAAGYVSQNSDLTIASIEFPTIDENSKVIALPKGIDDLKTSIDKVINEVKSSGEFDTFLEKAATYTAVE
;
A
#
# COMPACT_ATOMS: atom_id res chain seq x y z
N SER A 1 2.18 -8.32 -3.47
CA SER A 1 3.00 -7.48 -4.36
C SER A 1 4.17 -8.26 -4.91
N TYR A 2 4.66 -7.86 -6.06
CA TYR A 2 5.92 -8.34 -6.63
C TYR A 2 7.11 -7.93 -5.74
N SER A 3 8.18 -8.71 -5.72
CA SER A 3 9.53 -8.31 -5.36
C SER A 3 10.54 -9.26 -5.98
N ASP A 4 11.75 -8.79 -6.25
CA ASP A 4 12.83 -9.61 -6.82
C ASP A 4 13.17 -10.81 -5.93
N GLU A 5 13.06 -10.65 -4.62
CA GLU A 5 13.33 -11.74 -3.69
C GLU A 5 12.24 -12.83 -3.78
N ARG A 6 10.99 -12.44 -3.86
CA ARG A 6 9.87 -13.38 -4.07
C ARG A 6 9.95 -14.05 -5.46
N ALA A 7 10.44 -13.34 -6.47
CA ALA A 7 10.62 -13.87 -7.82
C ALA A 7 11.65 -15.00 -7.91
N LYS A 8 12.52 -15.16 -6.92
CA LYS A 8 13.42 -16.32 -6.83
C LYS A 8 12.67 -17.62 -6.54
N VAL A 9 11.53 -17.54 -5.87
CA VAL A 9 10.76 -18.71 -5.39
C VAL A 9 9.46 -18.90 -6.15
N PHE A 10 8.86 -17.82 -6.67
CA PHE A 10 7.58 -17.83 -7.35
C PHE A 10 7.71 -17.32 -8.79
N ASP A 11 6.82 -17.77 -9.67
CA ASP A 11 6.49 -17.07 -10.89
C ASP A 11 5.31 -16.13 -10.63
N PHE A 12 5.21 -15.05 -11.40
CA PHE A 12 4.17 -14.04 -11.22
C PHE A 12 3.39 -13.85 -12.52
N SER A 13 2.09 -13.60 -12.38
CA SER A 13 1.26 -13.12 -13.47
C SER A 13 1.69 -11.72 -13.90
N GLU A 14 1.12 -11.23 -15.00
CA GLU A 14 1.09 -9.80 -15.28
C GLU A 14 0.41 -9.04 -14.14
N SER A 15 0.75 -7.76 -14.01
CA SER A 15 0.13 -6.91 -13.02
C SER A 15 -1.34 -6.64 -13.38
N TYR A 16 -2.23 -6.95 -12.44
CA TYR A 16 -3.66 -6.64 -12.59
C TYR A 16 -4.06 -5.32 -11.93
N TYR A 17 -3.25 -4.82 -10.99
CA TYR A 17 -3.52 -3.57 -10.30
C TYR A 17 -2.22 -2.94 -9.80
N GLN A 18 -2.12 -1.62 -9.93
CA GLN A 18 -1.01 -0.85 -9.40
C GLN A 18 -1.53 0.07 -8.31
N ILE A 19 -0.94 0.00 -7.13
CA ILE A 19 -1.37 0.74 -5.96
C ILE A 19 -0.28 1.75 -5.62
N ALA A 20 -0.68 2.99 -5.36
CA ALA A 20 0.21 3.99 -4.81
C ALA A 20 0.34 3.80 -3.29
N ASP A 21 1.56 3.96 -2.78
CA ASP A 21 1.77 4.15 -1.35
C ASP A 21 1.40 5.57 -0.96
N VAL A 22 0.84 5.73 0.22
CA VAL A 22 0.43 7.03 0.77
C VAL A 22 0.73 7.08 2.26
N LEU A 23 0.82 8.30 2.80
CA LEU A 23 0.85 8.53 4.24
C LEU A 23 -0.53 8.87 4.76
N LEU A 24 -1.03 8.04 5.66
CA LEU A 24 -2.15 8.39 6.52
C LEU A 24 -1.63 9.23 7.68
N ILE A 25 -2.23 10.39 7.91
CA ILE A 25 -1.84 11.36 8.93
C ILE A 25 -3.06 11.91 9.65
N LYS A 26 -2.87 12.60 10.77
CA LYS A 26 -3.93 13.42 11.36
C LYS A 26 -4.23 14.61 10.46
N LYS A 27 -5.48 14.99 10.39
CA LYS A 27 -5.94 16.11 9.57
C LYS A 27 -5.27 17.43 9.97
N ASP A 28 -4.99 17.62 11.25
CA ASP A 28 -4.31 18.80 11.78
C ASP A 28 -2.86 18.93 11.30
N ASP A 29 -2.22 17.82 10.94
CA ASP A 29 -0.85 17.77 10.45
C ASP A 29 -0.73 17.95 8.92
N ALA A 30 -1.84 18.05 8.19
CA ALA A 30 -1.86 18.10 6.73
C ALA A 30 -1.08 19.29 6.13
N SER A 31 -1.02 20.41 6.84
CA SER A 31 -0.25 21.59 6.41
C SER A 31 1.24 21.51 6.70
N THR A 32 1.68 20.60 7.56
CA THR A 32 3.08 20.44 7.97
C THR A 32 3.76 19.24 7.33
N LEU A 33 3.00 18.16 7.06
CA LEU A 33 3.48 16.93 6.42
C LEU A 33 3.20 16.99 4.91
N THR A 34 3.93 17.82 4.20
CA THR A 34 3.73 18.09 2.76
C THR A 34 4.84 17.54 1.86
N SER A 35 5.86 16.94 2.44
CA SER A 35 6.97 16.30 1.71
C SER A 35 7.55 15.12 2.50
N ILE A 36 8.29 14.23 1.84
CA ILE A 36 9.01 13.13 2.49
C ILE A 36 10.01 13.68 3.52
N ASP A 37 10.68 14.80 3.21
CA ASP A 37 11.63 15.42 4.14
C ASP A 37 10.96 15.91 5.43
N ALA A 38 9.69 16.29 5.38
CA ALA A 38 8.95 16.73 6.58
C ALA A 38 8.73 15.60 7.60
N ILE A 39 8.99 14.34 7.21
CA ILE A 39 8.90 13.16 8.10
C ILE A 39 10.23 12.92 8.83
N SER A 40 11.30 13.65 8.48
CA SER A 40 12.59 13.51 9.15
C SER A 40 12.46 13.70 10.67
N GLY A 41 12.99 12.74 11.42
CA GLY A 41 12.94 12.71 12.88
C GLY A 41 11.59 12.32 13.51
N LYS A 42 10.53 12.18 12.70
CA LYS A 42 9.19 11.77 13.14
C LYS A 42 9.05 10.25 13.23
N ASN A 43 8.05 9.78 13.95
CA ASN A 43 7.74 8.36 14.06
C ASN A 43 6.84 7.95 12.88
N LEU A 44 7.35 7.08 12.00
CA LEU A 44 6.64 6.55 10.85
C LEU A 44 6.28 5.10 11.09
N ALA A 45 5.00 4.80 11.23
CA ALA A 45 4.53 3.43 11.36
C ALA A 45 4.42 2.74 9.99
N VAL A 46 4.79 1.45 9.97
CA VAL A 46 4.71 0.56 8.80
C VAL A 46 4.26 -0.82 9.23
N GLN A 47 3.66 -1.58 8.32
CA GLN A 47 3.36 -2.98 8.59
C GLN A 47 4.64 -3.83 8.48
N LYS A 48 4.91 -4.62 9.51
CA LYS A 48 6.08 -5.50 9.56
C LYS A 48 6.07 -6.52 8.42
N GLY A 49 7.19 -6.65 7.71
CA GLY A 49 7.37 -7.58 6.59
C GLY A 49 6.72 -7.12 5.28
N SER A 50 6.23 -5.88 5.20
CA SER A 50 5.66 -5.30 3.99
C SER A 50 6.73 -4.68 3.07
N THR A 51 6.35 -4.42 1.82
CA THR A 51 7.16 -3.64 0.88
C THR A 51 7.33 -2.20 1.38
N GLN A 52 6.31 -1.64 2.04
CA GLN A 52 6.36 -0.32 2.68
C GLN A 52 7.42 -0.25 3.78
N GLU A 53 7.58 -1.30 4.58
CA GLU A 53 8.64 -1.33 5.59
C GLU A 53 10.03 -1.30 4.94
N THR A 54 10.22 -2.07 3.87
CA THR A 54 11.48 -2.11 3.13
C THR A 54 11.77 -0.74 2.53
N TYR A 55 10.81 -0.14 1.84
CA TYR A 55 10.92 1.19 1.25
C TYR A 55 11.22 2.26 2.31
N ALA A 56 10.48 2.28 3.41
CA ALA A 56 10.69 3.27 4.47
C ALA A 56 12.10 3.19 5.07
N LYS A 57 12.64 1.99 5.24
CA LYS A 57 14.01 1.78 5.75
C LYS A 57 15.10 2.21 4.78
N SER A 58 14.89 2.08 3.46
CA SER A 58 15.86 2.48 2.45
C SER A 58 15.78 3.96 2.11
N GLU A 59 14.56 4.46 1.82
CA GLU A 59 14.35 5.77 1.22
C GLU A 59 13.93 6.85 2.24
N ILE A 60 13.35 6.46 3.37
CA ILE A 60 12.92 7.40 4.43
C ILE A 60 13.72 7.14 5.71
N SER A 61 14.97 6.82 5.58
CA SER A 61 15.85 6.42 6.69
C SER A 61 16.04 7.48 7.78
N GLN A 62 15.69 8.74 7.51
CA GLN A 62 15.70 9.83 8.50
C GLN A 62 14.49 9.81 9.43
N ALA A 63 13.44 9.06 9.12
CA ALA A 63 12.31 8.83 10.02
C ALA A 63 12.63 7.72 11.05
N LYS A 64 11.95 7.76 12.17
CA LYS A 64 11.98 6.68 13.17
C LYS A 64 10.94 5.63 12.78
N ILE A 65 11.38 4.52 12.19
CA ILE A 65 10.48 3.49 11.70
C ILE A 65 9.93 2.66 12.85
N VAL A 66 8.61 2.60 12.97
CA VAL A 66 7.86 1.81 13.95
C VAL A 66 7.17 0.66 13.21
N SER A 67 7.73 -0.54 13.30
CA SER A 67 7.18 -1.72 12.62
C SER A 67 6.13 -2.41 13.49
N LEU A 68 4.87 -2.43 13.03
CA LEU A 68 3.74 -3.02 13.74
C LEU A 68 3.17 -4.20 12.96
N THR A 69 2.64 -5.18 13.67
CA THR A 69 2.14 -6.43 13.03
C THR A 69 0.82 -6.20 12.31
N LEU A 70 -0.07 -5.40 12.91
CA LEU A 70 -1.40 -5.13 12.38
C LEU A 70 -1.52 -3.67 11.96
N MET A 71 -2.11 -3.42 10.80
CA MET A 71 -2.34 -2.07 10.30
C MET A 71 -3.30 -1.28 11.21
N GLY A 72 -4.30 -1.94 11.80
CA GLY A 72 -5.20 -1.31 12.77
C GLY A 72 -4.50 -0.80 14.03
N GLU A 73 -3.43 -1.50 14.50
CA GLU A 73 -2.58 -1.00 15.59
C GLU A 73 -1.86 0.28 15.17
N ALA A 74 -1.31 0.33 13.96
CA ALA A 74 -0.62 1.50 13.45
C ALA A 74 -1.55 2.74 13.41
N VAL A 75 -2.77 2.55 12.95
CA VAL A 75 -3.78 3.63 12.92
C VAL A 75 -4.19 4.07 14.34
N ASN A 76 -4.33 3.14 15.26
CA ASN A 76 -4.61 3.48 16.66
C ASN A 76 -3.45 4.26 17.31
N GLU A 77 -2.20 3.87 17.04
CA GLU A 77 -1.01 4.62 17.50
C GLU A 77 -0.94 6.03 16.88
N LEU A 78 -1.35 6.19 15.59
CA LEU A 78 -1.48 7.50 14.96
C LEU A 78 -2.53 8.37 15.65
N LYS A 79 -3.72 7.84 15.92
CA LYS A 79 -4.79 8.55 16.60
C LYS A 79 -4.38 8.94 18.04
N ALA A 80 -3.65 8.07 18.72
CA ALA A 80 -3.11 8.32 20.04
C ALA A 80 -1.91 9.31 20.07
N GLY A 81 -1.37 9.69 18.89
CA GLY A 81 -0.22 10.60 18.78
C GLY A 81 1.12 9.98 19.16
N LYS A 82 1.21 8.65 19.15
CA LYS A 82 2.47 7.93 19.40
C LYS A 82 3.31 7.78 18.14
N VAL A 83 2.66 7.80 16.97
CA VAL A 83 3.31 7.94 15.67
C VAL A 83 2.73 9.15 14.95
N ASP A 84 3.50 9.73 14.03
CA ASP A 84 3.15 10.95 13.31
C ASP A 84 2.48 10.64 11.96
N ALA A 85 2.80 9.48 11.37
CA ALA A 85 2.26 9.03 10.09
C ALA A 85 2.25 7.51 10.01
N VAL A 86 1.42 6.97 9.09
CA VAL A 86 1.41 5.54 8.74
C VAL A 86 1.56 5.41 7.23
N LEU A 87 2.56 4.68 6.75
CA LEU A 87 2.77 4.38 5.33
C LEU A 87 1.98 3.12 4.98
N MET A 88 1.08 3.22 4.00
CA MET A 88 0.21 2.13 3.59
C MET A 88 -0.29 2.28 2.16
N ASP A 89 -0.96 1.26 1.65
CA ASP A 89 -1.63 1.25 0.36
C ASP A 89 -2.78 2.29 0.31
N SER A 90 -2.89 3.04 -0.78
CA SER A 90 -3.89 4.10 -0.95
C SER A 90 -5.35 3.64 -0.75
N PRO A 91 -5.82 2.46 -1.22
CA PRO A 91 -7.18 2.01 -0.96
C PRO A 91 -7.45 1.74 0.52
N VAL A 92 -6.44 1.22 1.23
CA VAL A 92 -6.54 0.96 2.68
C VAL A 92 -6.63 2.29 3.44
N ALA A 93 -5.78 3.27 3.10
CA ALA A 93 -5.83 4.60 3.67
C ALA A 93 -7.19 5.29 3.44
N ALA A 94 -7.73 5.20 2.21
CA ALA A 94 -9.05 5.75 1.88
C ALA A 94 -10.15 5.13 2.75
N GLY A 95 -10.08 3.82 3.02
CA GLY A 95 -11.00 3.13 3.93
C GLY A 95 -10.95 3.73 5.35
N TYR A 96 -9.76 3.95 5.90
CA TYR A 96 -9.61 4.58 7.21
C TYR A 96 -10.12 6.03 7.24
N VAL A 97 -9.80 6.83 6.22
CA VAL A 97 -10.27 8.23 6.11
C VAL A 97 -11.80 8.29 6.04
N SER A 98 -12.44 7.38 5.33
CA SER A 98 -13.91 7.35 5.22
C SER A 98 -14.63 7.14 6.55
N GLN A 99 -13.97 6.47 7.50
CA GLN A 99 -14.53 6.14 8.82
C GLN A 99 -13.99 7.04 9.96
N ASN A 100 -12.95 7.83 9.70
CA ASN A 100 -12.30 8.66 10.70
C ASN A 100 -12.10 10.07 10.17
N SER A 101 -12.98 10.99 10.56
CA SER A 101 -12.96 12.39 10.10
C SER A 101 -11.75 13.20 10.59
N ASP A 102 -11.03 12.70 11.57
CA ASP A 102 -9.80 13.25 12.14
C ASP A 102 -8.53 12.82 11.38
N LEU A 103 -8.66 11.91 10.41
CA LEU A 103 -7.58 11.44 9.57
C LEU A 103 -7.69 11.98 8.15
N THR A 104 -6.56 12.02 7.45
CA THR A 104 -6.46 12.37 6.04
C THR A 104 -5.24 11.71 5.40
N ILE A 105 -5.21 11.68 4.06
CA ILE A 105 -4.02 11.29 3.30
C ILE A 105 -3.19 12.55 3.06
N ALA A 106 -1.89 12.48 3.34
CA ALA A 106 -0.96 13.56 3.05
C ALA A 106 -0.83 13.81 1.55
N SER A 107 -0.69 15.08 1.15
CA SER A 107 -0.45 15.46 -0.24
C SER A 107 1.01 15.25 -0.64
N ILE A 108 1.50 14.00 -0.51
CA ILE A 108 2.85 13.57 -0.84
C ILE A 108 2.73 12.50 -1.92
N GLU A 109 3.42 12.68 -3.03
CA GLU A 109 3.50 11.67 -4.08
C GLU A 109 4.70 10.75 -3.80
N PHE A 110 4.42 9.46 -3.74
CA PHE A 110 5.45 8.43 -3.67
C PHE A 110 5.78 7.93 -5.07
N PRO A 111 7.04 7.57 -5.34
CA PRO A 111 7.40 6.97 -6.60
C PRO A 111 6.59 5.70 -6.84
N THR A 112 6.06 5.55 -8.05
CA THR A 112 5.45 4.30 -8.47
C THR A 112 6.56 3.31 -8.77
N ILE A 113 6.68 2.27 -7.98
CA ILE A 113 7.67 1.21 -8.14
C ILE A 113 6.99 -0.11 -8.53
N ASP A 114 7.70 -0.98 -9.24
CA ASP A 114 7.15 -2.26 -9.69
C ASP A 114 6.71 -3.14 -8.52
N GLU A 115 7.36 -3.00 -7.35
CA GLU A 115 6.98 -3.68 -6.12
C GLU A 115 5.57 -3.31 -5.61
N ASN A 116 5.00 -2.19 -6.06
CA ASN A 116 3.61 -1.82 -5.75
C ASN A 116 2.59 -2.49 -6.67
N SER A 117 3.08 -3.23 -7.68
CA SER A 117 2.21 -4.01 -8.55
C SER A 117 1.56 -5.18 -7.82
N LYS A 118 0.26 -5.32 -7.95
CA LYS A 118 -0.47 -6.50 -7.49
C LYS A 118 -0.46 -7.55 -8.59
N VAL A 119 0.08 -8.70 -8.23
CA VAL A 119 0.32 -9.85 -9.12
C VAL A 119 -0.15 -11.13 -8.43
N ILE A 120 -0.45 -12.15 -9.20
CA ILE A 120 -0.77 -13.49 -8.69
C ILE A 120 0.54 -14.27 -8.62
N ALA A 121 0.91 -14.75 -7.45
CA ALA A 121 2.06 -15.62 -7.25
C ALA A 121 1.69 -17.07 -7.59
N LEU A 122 2.54 -17.73 -8.36
CA LEU A 122 2.38 -19.10 -8.82
C LEU A 122 3.61 -19.92 -8.45
N PRO A 123 3.47 -21.23 -8.22
CA PRO A 123 4.63 -22.09 -8.15
C PRO A 123 5.46 -22.00 -9.44
N LYS A 124 6.77 -22.15 -9.32
CA LYS A 124 7.69 -22.13 -10.45
C LYS A 124 7.36 -23.20 -11.48
N GLY A 125 7.43 -22.83 -12.77
CA GLY A 125 7.36 -23.76 -13.90
C GLY A 125 5.95 -24.22 -14.28
N ILE A 126 4.89 -23.49 -13.87
CA ILE A 126 3.51 -23.77 -14.29
C ILE A 126 3.10 -22.77 -15.38
N ASP A 127 3.77 -22.83 -16.52
CA ASP A 127 3.64 -21.84 -17.61
C ASP A 127 2.24 -21.79 -18.23
N ASP A 128 1.57 -22.93 -18.39
CA ASP A 128 0.21 -23.01 -18.96
C ASP A 128 -0.80 -22.27 -18.07
N LEU A 129 -0.69 -22.44 -16.74
CA LEU A 129 -1.55 -21.75 -15.79
C LEU A 129 -1.27 -20.24 -15.79
N LYS A 130 0.01 -19.86 -15.79
CA LYS A 130 0.41 -18.45 -15.89
C LYS A 130 -0.16 -17.81 -17.15
N THR A 131 0.01 -18.44 -18.31
CA THR A 131 -0.52 -17.95 -19.60
C THR A 131 -2.03 -17.76 -19.56
N SER A 132 -2.75 -18.71 -18.95
CA SER A 132 -4.21 -18.63 -18.81
C SER A 132 -4.64 -17.48 -17.91
N ILE A 133 -3.95 -17.27 -16.80
CA ILE A 133 -4.19 -16.17 -15.87
C ILE A 133 -3.90 -14.82 -16.52
N ASP A 134 -2.76 -14.68 -17.19
CA ASP A 134 -2.36 -13.44 -17.87
C ASP A 134 -3.37 -13.06 -18.97
N LYS A 135 -3.88 -14.04 -19.70
CA LYS A 135 -4.95 -13.82 -20.68
C LYS A 135 -6.21 -13.24 -20.04
N VAL A 136 -6.68 -13.82 -18.95
CA VAL A 136 -7.87 -13.33 -18.22
C VAL A 136 -7.63 -11.94 -17.65
N ILE A 137 -6.45 -11.67 -17.07
CA ILE A 137 -6.09 -10.33 -16.56
C ILE A 137 -6.20 -9.30 -17.69
N ASN A 138 -5.63 -9.60 -18.86
CA ASN A 138 -5.66 -8.70 -20.01
C ASN A 138 -7.09 -8.47 -20.54
N GLU A 139 -7.91 -9.50 -20.60
CA GLU A 139 -9.31 -9.41 -21.01
C GLU A 139 -10.11 -8.51 -20.04
N VAL A 140 -10.00 -8.73 -18.75
CA VAL A 140 -10.72 -7.97 -17.71
C VAL A 140 -10.26 -6.51 -17.66
N LYS A 141 -8.95 -6.24 -17.83
CA LYS A 141 -8.43 -4.87 -17.90
C LYS A 141 -8.91 -4.14 -19.14
N SER A 142 -8.84 -4.78 -20.30
CA SER A 142 -9.21 -4.16 -21.58
C SER A 142 -10.72 -3.93 -21.74
N SER A 143 -11.55 -4.72 -21.06
CA SER A 143 -13.01 -4.55 -21.06
C SER A 143 -13.49 -3.44 -20.10
N GLY A 144 -12.65 -2.91 -19.21
CA GLY A 144 -13.04 -2.00 -18.14
C GLY A 144 -13.79 -2.68 -16.98
N GLU A 145 -13.92 -4.00 -16.99
CA GLU A 145 -14.62 -4.75 -15.95
C GLU A 145 -13.86 -4.68 -14.62
N PHE A 146 -12.52 -4.53 -14.68
CA PHE A 146 -11.70 -4.38 -13.48
C PHE A 146 -12.05 -3.14 -12.67
N ASP A 147 -12.32 -2.01 -13.32
CA ASP A 147 -12.72 -0.77 -12.64
C ASP A 147 -14.07 -0.95 -11.94
N THR A 148 -15.00 -1.65 -12.57
CA THR A 148 -16.28 -2.02 -11.96
C THR A 148 -16.11 -2.89 -10.73
N PHE A 149 -15.14 -3.83 -10.74
CA PHE A 149 -14.83 -4.65 -9.56
C PHE A 149 -14.25 -3.82 -8.42
N LEU A 150 -13.38 -2.85 -8.72
CA LEU A 150 -12.82 -1.94 -7.71
C LEU A 150 -13.90 -1.06 -7.09
N GLU A 151 -14.78 -0.46 -7.88
CA GLU A 151 -15.91 0.32 -7.39
C GLU A 151 -16.79 -0.51 -6.44
N LYS A 152 -17.13 -1.73 -6.85
CA LYS A 152 -17.91 -2.64 -6.04
C LYS A 152 -17.17 -3.07 -4.77
N ALA A 153 -15.88 -3.37 -4.85
CA ALA A 153 -15.06 -3.74 -3.70
C ALA A 153 -15.01 -2.62 -2.66
N ALA A 154 -14.93 -1.36 -3.09
CA ALA A 154 -14.92 -0.20 -2.19
C ALA A 154 -16.19 -0.12 -1.32
N THR A 155 -17.33 -0.67 -1.78
CA THR A 155 -18.57 -0.71 -0.99
C THR A 155 -18.55 -1.75 0.13
N TYR A 156 -17.61 -2.72 0.08
CA TYR A 156 -17.48 -3.80 1.06
C TYR A 156 -16.32 -3.59 2.04
N THR A 157 -15.54 -2.50 1.89
CA THR A 157 -14.43 -2.20 2.79
C THR A 157 -14.99 -1.77 4.15
N ALA A 158 -15.42 -2.75 4.94
CA ALA A 158 -15.52 -2.55 6.39
C ALA A 158 -14.08 -2.65 6.92
N VAL A 159 -13.54 -1.57 7.40
CA VAL A 159 -12.28 -1.57 8.13
C VAL A 159 -12.61 -2.00 9.55
N GLU A 160 -12.31 -3.26 9.90
CA GLU A 160 -12.36 -3.74 11.29
C GLU A 160 -11.23 -3.13 12.12
#